data_0320f7d7a53528c8723404363563091e
#
_entry.id   0320f7d7a53528c8723404363563091e
#
_cell.length_a   1.000
_cell.length_b   1.000
_cell.length_c   1.000
_cell.angle_alpha   90.00
_cell.angle_beta   90.00
_cell.angle_gamma   90.00
#
_symmetry.space_group_name_H-M   'P 1'
#
loop_
_entity.id
_entity.type
_entity.pdbx_description
1 polymer ?
#
loop_
_entity_poly.entity_id
_entity_poly.type
_entity_poly.pdbx_seq_one_letter_code
_entity_poly.pdbx_strand_id
1 'polypeptide(L)'
;MARRGGKLVLVAAVLLLGTSQAAVEAAEVNTIQDIFRHLRTCWRPPSPARARPLDITVVVSFNRAGNILGHPRITYESAEASDNDRLQYRIAVMEALQRCTPVPFTDAMAGAAAGRPFAIPFRNRDTSPDKTSPPTQERRA
;
A
#
# COMPACT_ATOMS: atom_id res chain seq x y z
N MET A 1 32.58 -33.40 -66.81
CA MET A 1 32.46 -33.92 -65.44
C MET A 1 31.83 -32.83 -64.57
N ALA A 2 30.57 -33.05 -64.28
CA ALA A 2 29.82 -32.09 -63.50
C ALA A 2 29.90 -32.41 -61.99
N ARG A 3 30.39 -31.51 -61.16
CA ARG A 3 30.27 -31.59 -59.69
C ARG A 3 29.18 -30.67 -59.26
N ARG A 4 28.04 -31.24 -58.85
CA ARG A 4 26.96 -30.57 -58.19
C ARG A 4 27.37 -30.28 -56.70
N GLY A 5 27.63 -29.03 -56.38
CA GLY A 5 27.76 -28.58 -55.01
C GLY A 5 26.38 -28.32 -54.42
N GLY A 6 25.91 -29.17 -53.54
CA GLY A 6 24.69 -28.90 -52.76
C GLY A 6 24.94 -27.83 -51.73
N LYS A 7 24.21 -26.73 -51.85
CA LYS A 7 24.17 -25.70 -50.78
C LYS A 7 23.21 -26.16 -49.70
N LEU A 8 23.77 -26.52 -48.57
CA LEU A 8 23.02 -26.76 -47.34
C LEU A 8 22.55 -25.41 -46.80
N VAL A 9 21.26 -25.14 -46.90
CA VAL A 9 20.64 -23.98 -46.26
C VAL A 9 20.28 -24.38 -44.84
N LEU A 10 21.06 -23.93 -43.87
CA LEU A 10 20.75 -24.03 -42.45
C LEU A 10 19.73 -22.94 -42.12
N VAL A 11 18.48 -23.35 -42.01
CA VAL A 11 17.41 -22.47 -41.44
C VAL A 11 17.54 -22.51 -39.92
N ALA A 12 18.14 -21.48 -39.35
CA ALA A 12 18.14 -21.25 -37.90
C ALA A 12 16.77 -20.75 -37.50
N ALA A 13 15.94 -21.61 -36.91
CA ALA A 13 14.70 -21.21 -36.26
C ALA A 13 15.03 -20.55 -34.94
N VAL A 14 14.95 -19.22 -34.91
CA VAL A 14 15.03 -18.43 -33.67
C VAL A 14 13.68 -18.55 -32.97
N LEU A 15 13.61 -19.40 -31.94
CA LEU A 15 12.50 -19.45 -31.00
C LEU A 15 12.56 -18.21 -30.11
N LEU A 16 11.78 -17.18 -30.44
CA LEU A 16 11.50 -16.08 -29.59
C LEU A 16 10.59 -16.55 -28.42
N LEU A 17 11.21 -16.94 -27.32
CA LEU A 17 10.54 -17.13 -26.06
C LEU A 17 10.08 -15.76 -25.58
N GLY A 18 8.86 -15.38 -25.93
CA GLY A 18 8.18 -14.24 -25.38
C GLY A 18 7.93 -14.48 -23.88
N THR A 19 8.75 -13.92 -23.02
CA THR A 19 8.46 -13.83 -21.61
C THR A 19 7.31 -12.83 -21.44
N SER A 20 6.08 -13.34 -21.36
CA SER A 20 4.93 -12.54 -20.90
C SER A 20 5.20 -12.17 -19.44
N GLN A 21 5.75 -10.98 -19.23
CA GLN A 21 5.73 -10.36 -17.92
C GLN A 21 4.27 -9.99 -17.69
N ALA A 22 3.57 -10.80 -16.88
CA ALA A 22 2.32 -10.40 -16.29
C ALA A 22 2.64 -9.21 -15.39
N ALA A 23 2.36 -7.99 -15.85
CA ALA A 23 2.34 -6.82 -15.00
C ALA A 23 1.29 -7.11 -13.93
N VAL A 24 1.73 -7.26 -12.68
CA VAL A 24 0.82 -7.25 -11.54
C VAL A 24 0.26 -5.85 -11.50
N GLU A 25 -0.91 -5.68 -12.09
CA GLU A 25 -1.64 -4.42 -12.05
C GLU A 25 -1.98 -4.15 -10.59
N ALA A 26 -1.37 -3.11 -10.01
CA ALA A 26 -1.69 -2.68 -8.66
C ALA A 26 -3.19 -2.35 -8.61
N ALA A 27 -3.91 -2.93 -7.62
CA ALA A 27 -5.34 -2.71 -7.47
C ALA A 27 -5.64 -1.21 -7.39
N GLU A 28 -6.44 -0.69 -8.32
CA GLU A 28 -6.80 0.73 -8.36
C GLU A 28 -7.67 1.11 -7.16
N VAL A 29 -7.39 2.28 -6.61
CA VAL A 29 -8.12 2.86 -5.48
C VAL A 29 -9.30 3.67 -6.01
N ASN A 30 -10.52 3.19 -5.79
CA ASN A 30 -11.76 3.79 -6.32
C ASN A 30 -12.70 4.33 -5.24
N THR A 31 -12.46 4.02 -3.97
CA THR A 31 -13.28 4.47 -2.83
C THR A 31 -12.39 5.01 -1.71
N ILE A 32 -13.01 5.73 -0.77
CA ILE A 32 -12.31 6.18 0.46
C ILE A 32 -11.82 4.98 1.26
N GLN A 33 -12.61 3.90 1.36
CA GLN A 33 -12.21 2.69 2.05
C GLN A 33 -10.99 2.03 1.40
N ASP A 34 -10.88 2.12 0.07
CA ASP A 34 -9.72 1.60 -0.66
C ASP A 34 -8.46 2.40 -0.34
N ILE A 35 -8.55 3.72 -0.11
CA ILE A 35 -7.41 4.53 0.36
C ILE A 35 -6.89 3.96 1.68
N PHE A 36 -7.78 3.77 2.66
CA PHE A 36 -7.40 3.23 3.96
C PHE A 36 -6.82 1.82 3.86
N ARG A 37 -7.44 0.97 3.04
CA ARG A 37 -6.96 -0.40 2.80
C ARG A 37 -5.59 -0.39 2.16
N HIS A 38 -5.39 0.41 1.13
CA HIS A 38 -4.12 0.56 0.42
C HIS A 38 -3.00 1.00 1.37
N LEU A 39 -3.20 2.05 2.15
CA LEU A 39 -2.20 2.55 3.09
C LEU A 39 -1.87 1.54 4.19
N ARG A 40 -2.84 0.75 4.65
CA ARG A 40 -2.61 -0.32 5.62
C ARG A 40 -1.74 -1.44 5.09
N THR A 41 -1.71 -1.71 3.79
CA THR A 41 -0.80 -2.72 3.22
C THR A 41 0.67 -2.36 3.41
N CYS A 42 0.99 -1.08 3.52
CA CYS A 42 2.34 -0.59 3.77
C CYS A 42 2.65 -0.38 5.26
N TRP A 43 1.67 -0.56 6.13
CA TRP A 43 1.83 -0.37 7.56
C TRP A 43 2.68 -1.46 8.20
N ARG A 44 3.77 -1.06 8.81
CA ARG A 44 4.67 -1.92 9.56
C ARG A 44 4.95 -1.29 10.92
N PRO A 45 4.13 -1.62 11.93
CA PRO A 45 4.35 -1.07 13.26
C PRO A 45 5.69 -1.49 13.84
N PRO A 46 6.27 -0.68 14.73
CA PRO A 46 7.47 -1.07 15.47
C PRO A 46 7.21 -2.37 16.24
N SER A 47 8.25 -3.20 16.37
CA SER A 47 8.15 -4.40 17.19
C SER A 47 7.92 -4.05 18.67
N PRO A 48 7.23 -4.92 19.44
CA PRO A 48 7.02 -4.70 20.88
C PRO A 48 8.32 -4.53 21.69
N ALA A 49 9.43 -5.05 21.18
CA ALA A 49 10.76 -4.85 21.79
C ALA A 49 11.30 -3.42 21.63
N ARG A 50 10.82 -2.68 20.60
CA ARG A 50 11.25 -1.30 20.31
C ARG A 50 10.35 -0.24 20.88
N ALA A 51 9.05 -0.48 20.85
CA ALA A 51 8.03 0.47 21.29
C ALA A 51 6.80 -0.27 21.80
N ARG A 52 6.12 0.32 22.79
CA ARG A 52 4.81 -0.16 23.23
C ARG A 52 3.77 0.10 22.15
N PRO A 53 2.74 -0.76 22.03
CA PRO A 53 1.65 -0.53 21.09
C PRO A 53 1.00 0.84 21.30
N LEU A 54 0.84 1.56 20.19
CA LEU A 54 0.36 2.94 20.16
C LEU A 54 -0.63 3.07 19.00
N ASP A 55 -1.75 3.75 19.23
CA ASP A 55 -2.63 4.22 18.17
C ASP A 55 -2.19 5.64 17.76
N ILE A 56 -2.04 5.88 16.47
CA ILE A 56 -1.64 7.17 15.91
C ILE A 56 -2.52 7.51 14.72
N THR A 57 -2.97 8.75 14.63
CA THR A 57 -3.73 9.26 13.50
C THR A 57 -2.95 10.34 12.78
N VAL A 58 -2.85 10.24 11.47
CA VAL A 58 -2.22 11.24 10.61
C VAL A 58 -3.22 11.81 9.63
N VAL A 59 -3.21 13.12 9.45
CA VAL A 59 -3.95 13.81 8.39
C VAL A 59 -3.02 14.00 7.21
N VAL A 60 -3.45 13.52 6.05
CA VAL A 60 -2.71 13.58 4.78
C VAL A 60 -3.65 13.97 3.65
N SER A 61 -3.15 14.73 2.70
CA SER A 61 -3.84 15.05 1.44
C SER A 61 -3.02 14.54 0.26
N PHE A 62 -3.71 14.24 -0.84
CA PHE A 62 -3.08 13.77 -2.07
C PHE A 62 -3.41 14.70 -3.24
N ASN A 63 -2.51 14.78 -4.20
CA ASN A 63 -2.82 15.38 -5.49
C ASN A 63 -3.52 14.35 -6.41
N ARG A 64 -3.91 14.76 -7.61
CA ARG A 64 -4.57 13.89 -8.59
C ARG A 64 -3.72 12.69 -9.00
N ALA A 65 -2.40 12.80 -8.97
CA ALA A 65 -1.47 11.73 -9.29
C ALA A 65 -1.25 10.75 -8.12
N GLY A 66 -1.88 10.97 -6.97
CA GLY A 66 -1.74 10.12 -5.78
C GLY A 66 -0.51 10.42 -4.92
N ASN A 67 0.23 11.48 -5.22
CA ASN A 67 1.35 11.91 -4.39
C ASN A 67 0.86 12.73 -3.20
N ILE A 68 1.59 12.67 -2.10
CA ILE A 68 1.29 13.47 -0.92
C ILE A 68 1.41 14.96 -1.25
N LEU A 69 0.38 15.71 -0.88
CA LEU A 69 0.30 17.15 -1.02
C LEU A 69 0.61 17.81 0.33
N GLY A 70 1.69 18.60 0.36
CA GLY A 70 2.16 19.24 1.60
C GLY A 70 2.78 18.25 2.59
N HIS A 71 2.64 18.55 3.88
CA HIS A 71 3.21 17.75 4.97
C HIS A 71 2.12 17.00 5.73
N PRO A 72 2.25 15.66 5.92
CA PRO A 72 1.37 14.93 6.82
C PRO A 72 1.43 15.50 8.25
N ARG A 73 0.29 15.54 8.92
CA ARG A 73 0.21 16.05 10.30
C ARG A 73 -0.35 14.98 11.22
N ILE A 74 0.37 14.70 12.28
CA ILE A 74 -0.10 13.82 13.35
C ILE A 74 -1.10 14.62 14.20
N THR A 75 -2.32 14.09 14.33
CA THR A 75 -3.42 14.75 15.05
C THR A 75 -3.83 14.00 16.31
N TYR A 76 -3.42 12.75 16.45
CA TYR A 76 -3.69 11.94 17.63
C TYR A 76 -2.56 10.95 17.89
N GLU A 77 -2.22 10.78 19.15
CA GLU A 77 -1.35 9.73 19.66
C GLU A 77 -1.90 9.27 21.01
N SER A 78 -1.82 7.97 21.31
CA SER A 78 -2.27 7.45 22.61
C SER A 78 -1.56 8.17 23.77
N ALA A 79 -2.31 8.58 24.78
CA ALA A 79 -1.82 9.44 25.88
C ALA A 79 -0.71 8.79 26.71
N GLU A 80 -0.76 7.47 26.87
CA GLU A 80 0.15 6.69 27.73
C GLU A 80 1.50 6.34 27.06
N ALA A 81 1.74 6.82 25.84
CA ALA A 81 2.95 6.55 25.11
C ALA A 81 4.14 7.37 25.66
N SER A 82 5.31 6.73 25.78
CA SER A 82 6.56 7.43 26.04
C SER A 82 7.02 8.22 24.81
N ASP A 83 7.97 9.13 24.99
CA ASP A 83 8.55 9.88 23.87
C ASP A 83 9.23 8.96 22.85
N ASN A 84 9.89 7.89 23.31
CA ASN A 84 10.47 6.89 22.43
C ASN A 84 9.41 6.15 21.64
N ASP A 85 8.31 5.72 22.26
CA ASP A 85 7.21 5.03 21.58
C ASP A 85 6.64 5.92 20.47
N ARG A 86 6.38 7.20 20.77
CA ARG A 86 5.90 8.18 19.78
C ARG A 86 6.86 8.34 18.62
N LEU A 87 8.14 8.49 18.89
CA LEU A 87 9.15 8.64 17.85
C LEU A 87 9.18 7.44 16.89
N GLN A 88 9.20 6.21 17.44
CA GLN A 88 9.22 4.99 16.64
C GLN A 88 7.97 4.87 15.75
N TYR A 89 6.79 5.18 16.30
CA TYR A 89 5.53 5.13 15.53
C TYR A 89 5.44 6.25 14.48
N ARG A 90 5.90 7.45 14.78
CA ARG A 90 5.97 8.54 13.79
C ARG A 90 6.84 8.18 12.60
N ILE A 91 8.00 7.60 12.84
CA ILE A 91 8.89 7.11 11.79
C ILE A 91 8.17 6.04 10.95
N ALA A 92 7.57 5.04 11.61
CA ALA A 92 6.88 3.94 10.92
C ALA A 92 5.71 4.43 10.05
N VAL A 93 4.95 5.43 10.52
CA VAL A 93 3.86 6.06 9.74
C VAL A 93 4.41 6.76 8.50
N MET A 94 5.45 7.57 8.65
CA MET A 94 6.03 8.28 7.51
C MET A 94 6.61 7.32 6.48
N GLU A 95 7.24 6.24 6.91
CA GLU A 95 7.71 5.17 6.02
C GLU A 95 6.55 4.45 5.31
N ALA A 96 5.45 4.18 6.01
CA ALA A 96 4.27 3.58 5.39
C ALA A 96 3.68 4.48 4.30
N LEU A 97 3.54 5.77 4.57
CA LEU A 97 3.08 6.76 3.58
C LEU A 97 4.01 6.82 2.36
N GLN A 98 5.32 6.81 2.57
CA GLN A 98 6.29 6.82 1.47
C GLN A 98 6.22 5.55 0.62
N ARG A 99 6.06 4.38 1.25
CA ARG A 99 5.96 3.10 0.51
C ARG A 99 4.68 2.97 -0.30
N CYS A 100 3.59 3.57 0.17
CA CYS A 100 2.28 3.47 -0.46
C CYS A 100 1.94 4.62 -1.42
N THR A 101 2.83 5.55 -1.63
CA THR A 101 2.61 6.66 -2.58
C THR A 101 3.56 6.56 -3.77
N PRO A 102 3.08 6.91 -4.97
CA PRO A 102 1.77 7.45 -5.28
C PRO A 102 0.63 6.44 -5.12
N VAL A 103 -0.51 6.91 -4.60
CA VAL A 103 -1.73 6.09 -4.50
C VAL A 103 -2.32 5.88 -5.90
N PRO A 104 -2.61 4.64 -6.32
CA PRO A 104 -3.10 4.35 -7.67
C PRO A 104 -4.59 4.66 -7.79
N PHE A 105 -4.96 5.93 -7.80
CA PHE A 105 -6.35 6.36 -7.96
C PHE A 105 -6.91 6.05 -9.34
N THR A 106 -8.18 5.64 -9.40
CA THR A 106 -8.96 5.76 -10.63
C THR A 106 -9.14 7.24 -10.98
N ASP A 107 -9.45 7.57 -12.24
CA ASP A 107 -9.67 8.97 -12.66
C ASP A 107 -10.78 9.65 -11.85
N ALA A 108 -11.87 8.92 -11.58
CA ALA A 108 -12.97 9.41 -10.76
C ALA A 108 -12.53 9.70 -9.32
N MET A 109 -11.77 8.79 -8.71
CA MET A 109 -11.28 8.96 -7.34
C MET A 109 -10.21 10.04 -7.26
N ALA A 110 -9.33 10.17 -8.25
CA ALA A 110 -8.36 11.25 -8.33
C ALA A 110 -9.02 12.63 -8.30
N GLY A 111 -10.12 12.80 -9.06
CA GLY A 111 -10.91 14.03 -9.04
C GLY A 111 -11.61 14.29 -7.71
N ALA A 112 -12.12 13.25 -7.07
CA ALA A 112 -12.83 13.36 -5.81
C ALA A 112 -11.91 13.57 -4.60
N ALA A 113 -10.71 12.97 -4.61
CA ALA A 113 -9.78 12.97 -3.49
C ALA A 113 -8.80 14.14 -3.50
N ALA A 114 -8.46 14.70 -4.66
CA ALA A 114 -7.42 15.71 -4.80
C ALA A 114 -7.63 16.91 -3.87
N GLY A 115 -6.62 17.23 -3.07
CA GLY A 115 -6.63 18.35 -2.14
C GLY A 115 -7.47 18.17 -0.88
N ARG A 116 -8.18 17.05 -0.74
CA ARG A 116 -8.97 16.77 0.48
C ARG A 116 -8.11 16.14 1.57
N PRO A 117 -8.26 16.55 2.82
CA PRO A 117 -7.58 15.93 3.95
C PRO A 117 -8.28 14.62 4.34
N PHE A 118 -7.48 13.59 4.61
CA PHE A 118 -7.92 12.30 5.14
C PHE A 118 -7.26 12.06 6.47
N ALA A 119 -8.05 11.81 7.52
CA ALA A 119 -7.56 11.39 8.82
C ALA A 119 -7.43 9.87 8.83
N ILE A 120 -6.20 9.37 8.81
CA ILE A 120 -5.88 7.95 8.66
C ILE A 120 -5.36 7.41 9.98
N PRO A 121 -6.11 6.50 10.63
CA PRO A 121 -5.65 5.84 11.84
C PRO A 121 -4.72 4.67 11.50
N PHE A 122 -3.58 4.62 12.16
CA PHE A 122 -2.66 3.49 12.18
C PHE A 122 -2.67 2.86 13.56
N ARG A 123 -2.99 1.59 13.63
CA ARG A 123 -3.12 0.84 14.88
C ARG A 123 -2.27 -0.41 14.83
N ASN A 124 -1.70 -0.78 15.97
CA ASN A 124 -0.89 -1.99 16.02
C ASN A 124 -1.67 -3.25 15.66
N ARG A 125 -2.96 -3.31 15.98
CA ARG A 125 -3.87 -4.41 15.68
C ARG A 125 -4.24 -4.55 14.20
N ASP A 126 -3.99 -3.53 13.38
CA ASP A 126 -4.30 -3.55 11.93
C ASP A 126 -3.37 -4.51 11.16
N THR A 127 -2.37 -5.08 11.81
CA THR A 127 -1.49 -6.11 11.26
C THR A 127 -1.99 -7.54 11.45
N SER A 128 -3.01 -7.74 12.27
CA SER A 128 -3.62 -9.08 12.46
C SER A 128 -4.59 -9.35 11.32
N PRO A 129 -4.51 -10.52 10.64
CA PRO A 129 -5.55 -10.92 9.72
C PRO A 129 -6.86 -11.07 10.51
N ASP A 130 -7.81 -10.30 10.10
CA ASP A 130 -9.22 -10.23 10.48
C ASP A 130 -9.70 -11.25 11.55
N LYS A 131 -9.87 -10.78 12.79
CA LYS A 131 -10.74 -11.38 13.77
C LYS A 131 -11.92 -10.45 14.07
N THR A 132 -12.59 -10.00 13.03
CA THR A 132 -13.86 -9.28 13.18
C THR A 132 -15.00 -10.27 12.92
N SER A 133 -15.21 -11.21 13.84
CA SER A 133 -16.52 -11.77 14.03
C SER A 133 -17.25 -10.85 15.02
N PRO A 134 -18.37 -10.24 14.65
CA PRO A 134 -19.17 -9.50 15.60
C PRO A 134 -19.67 -10.47 16.68
N PRO A 135 -19.71 -10.07 17.96
CA PRO A 135 -20.28 -10.92 19.00
C PRO A 135 -21.76 -11.16 18.64
N THR A 136 -22.11 -12.42 18.47
CA THR A 136 -23.49 -12.86 18.37
C THR A 136 -24.21 -12.37 19.61
N GLN A 137 -25.05 -11.34 19.47
CA GLN A 137 -26.01 -11.02 20.53
C GLN A 137 -26.99 -12.16 20.63
N GLU A 138 -26.70 -13.04 21.56
CA GLU A 138 -27.65 -14.01 22.04
C GLU A 138 -28.81 -13.28 22.70
N ARG A 139 -29.87 -13.11 21.92
CA ARG A 139 -31.15 -12.58 22.38
C ARG A 139 -31.73 -13.62 23.34
N ARG A 140 -31.53 -13.44 24.63
CA ARG A 140 -32.35 -14.15 25.64
C ARG A 140 -33.76 -13.60 25.56
N ALA A 141 -34.66 -14.45 25.14
CA ALA A 141 -36.10 -14.28 25.34
C ALA A 141 -36.47 -14.55 26.79
#